data_5dd5699f98329ae47946ee18102cbae2
#
_entry.id   5dd5699f98329ae47946ee18102cbae2
#
_cell.length_a   1.000
_cell.length_b   1.000
_cell.length_c   1.000
_cell.angle_alpha   90.00
_cell.angle_beta   90.00
_cell.angle_gamma   90.00
#
_symmetry.space_group_name_H-M   'P 1'
#
loop_
_entity.id
_entity.type
_entity.pdbx_description
1 polymer ?
#
loop_
_entity_poly.entity_id
_entity_poly.type
_entity_poly.pdbx_seq_one_letter_code
_entity_poly.pdbx_strand_id
1 'polypeptide(L)'
;MCHTFTRGMIRLSIEVPGDPDVTSKNAILLNRALLRNTGTGNNRIQNIVRVEESEAIYTMAERYELQSQSGRGKMPMVDRTPTGIPGLDEILSGGFPRGRVILLVGGPGTGKTILTSQFLTNGIKTYGENGAFVSLDESKAHYYREMALFGWKFEELEKGKKFAFINASPLRHMPGEVKIGRQAIGRKDFSILSLIEGIKTHTELINAKRVVVDPVTSLIFQYPEMTERRTAILDLVDALVKTGATCLMTTELRAMGPTVERAIQLEEYLAHGVVILSNAKVGKTYNRVLQVEKMRETPIDMQPRPYKISGNGIEVFPKETIFVD
;
A
#
# COMPACT_ATOMS: atom_id res chain seq x y z
N MET A 1 -9.24 39.52 -17.65
CA MET A 1 -9.05 39.22 -16.20
C MET A 1 -10.37 39.45 -15.48
N CYS A 2 -11.05 38.39 -15.14
CA CYS A 2 -12.28 38.45 -14.33
C CYS A 2 -11.98 37.77 -13.00
N HIS A 3 -12.07 38.53 -11.90
CA HIS A 3 -11.83 38.00 -10.56
C HIS A 3 -13.16 37.66 -9.92
N THR A 4 -13.36 36.44 -9.53
CA THR A 4 -14.47 36.05 -8.67
C THR A 4 -13.90 35.54 -7.34
N PHE A 5 -14.23 36.26 -6.27
CA PHE A 5 -13.87 35.89 -4.90
C PHE A 5 -14.96 35.00 -4.30
N THR A 6 -14.62 33.82 -3.85
CA THR A 6 -15.44 33.05 -2.93
C THR A 6 -14.54 32.30 -1.96
N ARG A 7 -14.58 32.74 -0.69
CA ARG A 7 -14.00 32.09 0.50
C ARG A 7 -12.68 31.32 0.30
N GLY A 8 -11.57 32.05 0.24
CA GLY A 8 -10.26 31.42 0.52
C GLY A 8 -9.59 30.66 -0.63
N MET A 9 -10.11 30.70 -1.86
CA MET A 9 -9.45 30.16 -3.04
C MET A 9 -9.23 31.26 -4.08
N ILE A 10 -7.98 31.49 -4.44
CA ILE A 10 -7.61 32.31 -5.60
C ILE A 10 -7.46 31.38 -6.79
N ARG A 11 -8.29 31.55 -7.80
CA ARG A 11 -8.19 30.83 -9.07
C ARG A 11 -7.50 31.75 -10.08
N LEU A 12 -6.27 31.41 -10.46
CA LEU A 12 -5.55 32.05 -11.56
C LEU A 12 -5.81 31.26 -12.85
N SER A 13 -6.39 31.91 -13.85
CA SER A 13 -6.50 31.36 -15.20
C SER A 13 -5.47 32.06 -16.07
N ILE A 14 -4.59 31.29 -16.69
CA ILE A 14 -3.62 31.79 -17.68
C ILE A 14 -4.14 31.38 -19.05
N GLU A 15 -4.49 32.31 -19.89
CA GLU A 15 -4.80 32.08 -21.30
C GLU A 15 -3.49 32.07 -22.11
N VAL A 16 -3.21 30.97 -22.78
CA VAL A 16 -2.12 30.86 -23.72
C VAL A 16 -2.73 31.01 -25.12
N PRO A 17 -2.32 31.99 -25.93
CA PRO A 17 -2.85 32.15 -27.27
C PRO A 17 -2.36 31.03 -28.18
N GLY A 18 -3.25 30.17 -28.67
CA GLY A 18 -2.99 29.23 -29.74
C GLY A 18 -3.36 27.77 -29.56
N ASP A 19 -3.87 27.35 -28.39
CA ASP A 19 -4.30 25.98 -28.18
C ASP A 19 -5.61 25.91 -27.39
N PRO A 20 -6.73 25.44 -27.99
CA PRO A 20 -8.03 25.38 -27.30
C PRO A 20 -8.18 24.24 -26.30
N ASP A 21 -7.21 23.33 -26.13
CA ASP A 21 -7.36 22.12 -25.30
C ASP A 21 -6.57 22.10 -23.98
N VAL A 22 -5.94 23.23 -23.59
CA VAL A 22 -5.21 23.33 -22.31
C VAL A 22 -6.05 24.08 -21.27
N THR A 23 -7.22 23.56 -20.96
CA THR A 23 -7.99 23.95 -19.77
C THR A 23 -8.01 22.83 -18.76
N SER A 24 -7.49 23.11 -17.58
CA SER A 24 -7.83 22.41 -16.32
C SER A 24 -6.98 21.27 -15.80
N LYS A 25 -5.68 21.31 -15.74
CA LYS A 25 -4.97 20.30 -14.91
C LYS A 25 -3.83 20.75 -13.98
N ASN A 26 -3.47 22.01 -13.86
CA ASN A 26 -2.29 22.38 -13.04
C ASN A 26 -2.48 23.54 -12.04
N ALA A 27 -3.55 23.53 -11.25
CA ALA A 27 -3.81 24.56 -10.24
C ALA A 27 -3.73 24.09 -8.77
N ILE A 28 -2.90 23.10 -8.43
CA ILE A 28 -2.86 22.54 -7.06
C ILE A 28 -1.46 22.54 -6.42
N LEU A 29 -0.57 23.46 -6.72
CA LEU A 29 0.76 23.45 -6.10
C LEU A 29 1.32 24.81 -5.64
N LEU A 30 0.48 25.73 -5.22
CA LEU A 30 0.96 27.02 -4.68
C LEU A 30 0.25 27.43 -3.38
N ASN A 31 0.30 26.58 -2.37
CA ASN A 31 -0.31 26.92 -1.08
C ASN A 31 0.59 26.62 0.11
N ARG A 32 1.84 27.14 0.14
CA ARG A 32 2.64 27.08 1.39
C ARG A 32 3.78 28.09 1.56
N ALA A 33 3.83 29.15 0.80
CA ALA A 33 4.85 30.18 1.08
C ALA A 33 4.26 31.57 0.91
N LEU A 34 3.77 32.18 1.96
CA LEU A 34 3.60 33.62 2.16
C LEU A 34 2.42 33.94 3.10
N LEU A 35 2.57 33.53 4.36
CA LEU A 35 1.95 34.26 5.47
C LEU A 35 3.01 34.43 6.56
N ARG A 36 3.89 35.41 6.39
CA ARG A 36 4.59 36.04 7.49
C ARG A 36 4.12 37.49 7.58
N ASN A 37 3.37 37.69 8.59
CA ASN A 37 2.89 38.84 9.29
C ASN A 37 3.77 40.13 9.16
N THR A 38 3.20 41.22 8.64
CA THR A 38 3.52 42.56 9.14
C THR A 38 2.21 43.33 9.26
N GLY A 39 1.93 43.76 10.48
CA GLY A 39 0.72 44.48 10.84
C GLY A 39 0.68 45.93 10.33
N THR A 40 -0.52 46.47 10.44
CA THR A 40 -0.99 47.87 10.41
C THR A 40 -1.06 48.57 9.05
N GLY A 41 -2.28 48.95 8.69
CA GLY A 41 -2.56 50.18 7.95
C GLY A 41 -3.05 50.02 6.52
N ASN A 42 -4.26 50.37 6.32
CA ASN A 42 -5.02 50.61 5.09
C ASN A 42 -4.23 51.10 3.86
N ASN A 43 -4.67 50.61 2.69
CA ASN A 43 -4.42 51.13 1.34
C ASN A 43 -2.99 51.04 0.80
N ARG A 44 -2.71 49.92 0.12
CA ARG A 44 -1.84 49.81 -1.06
C ARG A 44 -1.43 48.34 -1.30
N ILE A 45 -2.35 47.50 -1.68
CA ILE A 45 -2.02 46.17 -2.22
C ILE A 45 -2.34 46.18 -3.72
N GLN A 46 -1.60 46.94 -4.48
CA GLN A 46 -1.70 46.89 -5.94
C GLN A 46 -0.35 46.87 -6.69
N ASN A 47 0.78 46.94 -6.03
CA ASN A 47 2.04 47.13 -6.75
C ASN A 47 3.23 46.24 -6.34
N ILE A 48 3.07 45.12 -5.66
CA ILE A 48 4.21 44.25 -5.26
C ILE A 48 4.19 42.82 -5.87
N VAL A 49 3.29 42.54 -6.79
CA VAL A 49 3.30 41.25 -7.49
C VAL A 49 3.71 41.47 -8.95
N ARG A 50 4.83 42.10 -9.22
CA ARG A 50 5.14 42.40 -10.62
C ARG A 50 6.50 42.03 -11.18
N VAL A 51 7.46 41.55 -10.48
CA VAL A 51 8.78 41.35 -11.11
C VAL A 51 9.50 40.04 -10.78
N GLU A 52 9.29 39.43 -9.64
CA GLU A 52 10.09 38.21 -9.28
C GLU A 52 9.46 36.88 -9.69
N GLU A 53 8.18 36.85 -10.02
CA GLU A 53 7.51 35.58 -10.42
C GLU A 53 7.70 35.22 -11.89
N SER A 54 7.98 36.19 -12.77
CA SER A 54 8.15 35.89 -14.19
C SER A 54 9.45 35.12 -14.47
N GLU A 55 10.55 35.46 -13.83
CA GLU A 55 11.83 34.76 -14.05
C GLU A 55 11.83 33.38 -13.44
N ALA A 56 11.20 33.15 -12.28
CA ALA A 56 11.12 31.84 -11.66
C ALA A 56 10.22 30.88 -12.46
N ILE A 57 9.13 31.37 -13.02
CA ILE A 57 8.21 30.57 -13.86
C ILE A 57 8.86 30.28 -15.23
N TYR A 58 9.54 31.26 -15.83
CA TYR A 58 10.30 31.03 -17.06
C TYR A 58 11.46 30.06 -16.84
N THR A 59 12.21 30.18 -15.78
CA THR A 59 13.31 29.24 -15.46
C THR A 59 12.81 27.81 -15.20
N MET A 60 11.62 27.65 -14.62
CA MET A 60 11.00 26.34 -14.48
C MET A 60 10.47 25.80 -15.81
N ALA A 61 9.87 26.62 -16.64
CA ALA A 61 9.39 26.22 -17.95
C ALA A 61 10.56 25.86 -18.90
N GLU A 62 11.63 26.65 -18.91
CA GLU A 62 12.86 26.35 -19.66
C GLU A 62 13.56 25.08 -19.14
N ARG A 63 13.58 24.84 -17.83
CA ARG A 63 14.07 23.57 -17.28
C ARG A 63 13.21 22.37 -17.71
N TYR A 64 11.91 22.57 -17.78
CA TYR A 64 10.98 21.52 -18.22
C TYR A 64 11.14 21.24 -19.73
N GLU A 65 11.31 22.29 -20.56
CA GLU A 65 11.58 22.15 -21.99
C GLU A 65 12.98 21.59 -22.28
N LEU A 66 14.01 22.00 -21.57
CA LEU A 66 15.35 21.44 -21.67
C LEU A 66 15.40 19.96 -21.21
N GLN A 67 14.59 19.58 -20.23
CA GLN A 67 14.44 18.17 -19.82
C GLN A 67 13.61 17.36 -20.83
N SER A 68 12.66 17.97 -21.54
CA SER A 68 11.85 17.31 -22.57
C SER A 68 12.59 17.15 -23.91
N GLN A 69 13.57 18.03 -24.20
CA GLN A 69 14.37 17.98 -25.41
C GLN A 69 15.66 17.15 -25.27
N SER A 70 16.16 16.92 -24.06
CA SER A 70 17.34 16.10 -23.81
C SER A 70 16.99 14.61 -23.72
N GLY A 71 16.40 14.07 -24.76
CA GLY A 71 16.27 12.62 -25.00
C GLY A 71 15.50 11.90 -23.89
N ARG A 72 14.59 11.06 -24.28
CA ARG A 72 13.89 10.06 -23.46
C ARG A 72 14.71 9.64 -22.23
N GLY A 73 14.63 10.42 -21.16
CA GLY A 73 15.23 10.08 -19.88
C GLY A 73 14.65 8.73 -19.48
N LYS A 74 15.50 7.70 -19.39
CA LYS A 74 15.12 6.46 -18.73
C LYS A 74 14.50 6.90 -17.42
N MET A 75 13.19 6.66 -17.23
CA MET A 75 12.60 6.74 -15.90
C MET A 75 13.56 6.04 -14.95
N PRO A 76 13.86 6.60 -13.78
CA PRO A 76 14.70 5.91 -12.80
C PRO A 76 14.13 4.50 -12.63
N MET A 77 14.96 3.48 -12.91
CA MET A 77 14.52 2.09 -12.79
C MET A 77 14.15 1.87 -11.33
N VAL A 78 12.85 1.75 -11.06
CA VAL A 78 12.38 1.39 -9.73
C VAL A 78 12.84 -0.02 -9.46
N ASP A 79 13.58 -0.21 -8.36
CA ASP A 79 13.98 -1.55 -7.94
C ASP A 79 12.75 -2.36 -7.56
N ARG A 80 12.65 -3.57 -8.10
CA ARG A 80 11.47 -4.44 -7.98
C ARG A 80 11.77 -5.70 -7.20
N THR A 81 10.77 -6.15 -6.48
CA THR A 81 10.73 -7.48 -5.87
C THR A 81 9.78 -8.34 -6.71
N PRO A 82 10.29 -9.21 -7.58
CA PRO A 82 9.44 -10.11 -8.36
C PRO A 82 8.59 -10.98 -7.45
N THR A 83 7.32 -11.15 -7.76
CA THR A 83 6.44 -12.00 -6.97
C THR A 83 6.67 -13.48 -7.26
N GLY A 84 7.09 -13.77 -8.50
CA GLY A 84 7.19 -15.12 -9.03
C GLY A 84 5.82 -15.79 -9.20
N ILE A 85 4.73 -15.06 -9.02
CA ILE A 85 3.37 -15.53 -9.27
C ILE A 85 3.09 -15.36 -10.76
N PRO A 86 2.75 -16.47 -11.48
CA PRO A 86 2.51 -16.40 -12.92
C PRO A 86 1.50 -15.31 -13.29
N GLY A 87 1.85 -14.46 -14.25
CA GLY A 87 1.04 -13.37 -14.76
C GLY A 87 0.97 -12.11 -13.88
N LEU A 88 1.28 -12.19 -12.58
CA LEU A 88 1.18 -11.02 -11.69
C LEU A 88 2.32 -10.02 -11.95
N ASP A 89 3.52 -10.50 -12.19
CA ASP A 89 4.67 -9.61 -12.45
C ASP A 89 4.52 -8.82 -13.76
N GLU A 90 3.76 -9.35 -14.74
CA GLU A 90 3.44 -8.60 -15.98
C GLU A 90 2.59 -7.38 -15.66
N ILE A 91 1.56 -7.53 -14.82
CA ILE A 91 0.66 -6.43 -14.39
C ILE A 91 1.42 -5.40 -13.56
N LEU A 92 2.41 -5.85 -12.77
CA LEU A 92 3.19 -5.02 -11.86
C LEU A 92 4.47 -4.45 -12.48
N SER A 93 4.67 -4.59 -13.80
CA SER A 93 5.89 -4.13 -14.48
C SER A 93 7.18 -4.73 -13.87
N GLY A 94 7.15 -6.01 -13.51
CA GLY A 94 8.29 -6.76 -12.98
C GLY A 94 8.24 -7.08 -11.48
N GLY A 95 7.13 -6.76 -10.80
CA GLY A 95 6.93 -7.09 -9.39
C GLY A 95 6.60 -5.89 -8.51
N PHE A 96 6.54 -6.09 -7.20
CA PHE A 96 6.27 -5.01 -6.24
C PHE A 96 7.45 -4.06 -6.12
N PRO A 97 7.23 -2.75 -5.92
CA PRO A 97 8.32 -1.82 -5.58
C PRO A 97 9.04 -2.30 -4.31
N ARG A 98 10.37 -2.40 -4.37
CA ARG A 98 11.19 -2.95 -3.29
C ARG A 98 11.09 -2.10 -2.01
N GLY A 99 11.03 -2.76 -0.86
CA GLY A 99 10.99 -2.08 0.44
C GLY A 99 9.66 -1.36 0.73
N ARG A 100 8.62 -1.62 -0.07
CA ARG A 100 7.29 -1.02 0.12
C ARG A 100 6.33 -1.96 0.83
N VAL A 101 5.31 -1.38 1.42
CA VAL A 101 4.21 -2.11 2.09
C VAL A 101 3.01 -2.12 1.17
N ILE A 102 2.58 -3.30 0.77
CA ILE A 102 1.45 -3.54 -0.14
C ILE A 102 0.32 -4.17 0.65
N LEU A 103 -0.88 -3.63 0.53
CA LEU A 103 -2.09 -4.17 1.13
C LEU A 103 -2.81 -5.08 0.13
N LEU A 104 -3.09 -6.29 0.56
CA LEU A 104 -3.91 -7.25 -0.16
C LEU A 104 -5.30 -7.32 0.49
N VAL A 105 -6.29 -6.80 -0.20
CA VAL A 105 -7.68 -6.71 0.26
C VAL A 105 -8.49 -7.83 -0.35
N GLY A 106 -9.33 -8.52 0.42
CA GLY A 106 -10.20 -9.53 -0.18
C GLY A 106 -11.15 -10.18 0.82
N GLY A 107 -12.26 -10.70 0.30
CA GLY A 107 -13.21 -11.49 1.07
C GLY A 107 -12.66 -12.86 1.50
N PRO A 108 -13.44 -13.59 2.33
CA PRO A 108 -13.09 -14.97 2.68
C PRO A 108 -13.01 -15.86 1.43
N GLY A 109 -12.05 -16.79 1.40
CA GLY A 109 -11.89 -17.74 0.28
C GLY A 109 -11.34 -17.17 -1.02
N THR A 110 -10.94 -15.89 -1.07
CA THR A 110 -10.30 -15.29 -2.25
C THR A 110 -8.82 -15.66 -2.39
N GLY A 111 -8.20 -16.31 -1.41
CA GLY A 111 -6.83 -16.79 -1.50
C GLY A 111 -5.76 -15.80 -1.06
N LYS A 112 -6.07 -14.85 -0.20
CA LYS A 112 -5.09 -13.90 0.36
C LYS A 112 -3.87 -14.61 0.96
N THR A 113 -4.10 -15.53 1.88
CA THR A 113 -3.04 -16.31 2.54
C THR A 113 -2.25 -17.17 1.55
N ILE A 114 -2.92 -17.70 0.51
CA ILE A 114 -2.25 -18.47 -0.55
C ILE A 114 -1.31 -17.56 -1.35
N LEU A 115 -1.79 -16.39 -1.79
CA LEU A 115 -0.98 -15.43 -2.55
C LEU A 115 0.26 -14.98 -1.77
N THR A 116 0.08 -14.62 -0.50
CA THR A 116 1.17 -14.16 0.36
C THR A 116 2.18 -15.28 0.66
N SER A 117 1.71 -16.51 0.86
CA SER A 117 2.57 -17.67 1.07
C SER A 117 3.35 -18.06 -0.19
N GLN A 118 2.71 -17.95 -1.37
CA GLN A 118 3.36 -18.16 -2.66
C GLN A 118 4.45 -17.10 -2.90
N PHE A 119 4.18 -15.82 -2.57
CA PHE A 119 5.17 -14.76 -2.62
C PHE A 119 6.41 -15.06 -1.76
N LEU A 120 6.22 -15.57 -0.54
CA LEU A 120 7.33 -15.98 0.33
C LEU A 120 8.08 -17.20 -0.22
N THR A 121 7.34 -18.23 -0.63
CA THR A 121 7.94 -19.48 -1.16
C THR A 121 8.76 -19.20 -2.41
N ASN A 122 8.23 -18.43 -3.36
CA ASN A 122 8.95 -18.06 -4.57
C ASN A 122 10.16 -17.18 -4.25
N GLY A 123 10.02 -16.24 -3.29
CA GLY A 123 11.13 -15.45 -2.80
C GLY A 123 12.31 -16.30 -2.36
N ILE A 124 12.04 -17.30 -1.52
CA ILE A 124 13.06 -18.17 -0.97
C ILE A 124 13.65 -19.10 -2.03
N LYS A 125 12.79 -19.76 -2.81
CA LYS A 125 13.23 -20.82 -3.74
C LYS A 125 13.86 -20.27 -5.01
N THR A 126 13.30 -19.19 -5.57
CA THR A 126 13.69 -18.66 -6.88
C THR A 126 14.67 -17.50 -6.77
N TYR A 127 14.46 -16.63 -5.79
CA TYR A 127 15.23 -15.38 -5.68
C TYR A 127 16.25 -15.36 -4.52
N GLY A 128 16.29 -16.43 -3.70
CA GLY A 128 17.18 -16.49 -2.55
C GLY A 128 16.87 -15.47 -1.44
N GLU A 129 15.67 -14.92 -1.43
CA GLU A 129 15.22 -13.91 -0.48
C GLU A 129 14.47 -14.57 0.68
N ASN A 130 15.06 -14.53 1.88
CA ASN A 130 14.44 -15.08 3.08
C ASN A 130 13.14 -14.34 3.41
N GLY A 131 12.19 -15.05 4.03
CA GLY A 131 10.87 -14.54 4.31
C GLY A 131 10.38 -14.76 5.74
N ALA A 132 9.53 -13.85 6.22
CA ALA A 132 8.85 -13.98 7.50
C ALA A 132 7.34 -13.87 7.32
N PHE A 133 6.58 -14.72 8.03
CA PHE A 133 5.13 -14.71 8.08
C PHE A 133 4.67 -14.42 9.50
N VAL A 134 3.95 -13.32 9.68
CA VAL A 134 3.35 -12.89 10.94
C VAL A 134 1.88 -13.24 10.90
N SER A 135 1.48 -14.22 11.71
CA SER A 135 0.09 -14.62 11.83
C SER A 135 -0.56 -13.96 13.04
N LEU A 136 -1.68 -13.29 12.79
CA LEU A 136 -2.52 -12.70 13.84
C LEU A 136 -3.73 -13.57 14.22
N ASP A 137 -4.07 -14.54 13.40
CA ASP A 137 -5.25 -15.39 13.62
C ASP A 137 -4.95 -16.88 13.67
N GLU A 138 -4.00 -17.33 12.86
CA GLU A 138 -3.79 -18.75 12.61
C GLU A 138 -2.60 -19.31 13.37
N SER A 139 -2.72 -20.55 13.84
CA SER A 139 -1.63 -21.26 14.47
C SER A 139 -0.61 -21.77 13.45
N LYS A 140 0.66 -21.81 13.85
CA LYS A 140 1.75 -22.35 13.02
C LYS A 140 1.46 -23.74 12.44
N ALA A 141 0.88 -24.63 13.26
CA ALA A 141 0.58 -25.99 12.84
C ALA A 141 -0.49 -26.05 11.74
N HIS A 142 -1.52 -25.20 11.82
CA HIS A 142 -2.55 -25.09 10.79
C HIS A 142 -1.97 -24.53 9.49
N TYR A 143 -1.27 -23.41 9.58
CA TYR A 143 -0.63 -22.78 8.43
C TYR A 143 0.30 -23.74 7.69
N TYR A 144 1.17 -24.47 8.39
CA TYR A 144 2.10 -25.42 7.76
C TYR A 144 1.36 -26.55 7.05
N ARG A 145 0.31 -27.10 7.69
CA ARG A 145 -0.51 -28.17 7.10
C ARG A 145 -1.23 -27.72 5.83
N GLU A 146 -1.82 -26.51 5.85
CA GLU A 146 -2.50 -25.96 4.69
C GLU A 146 -1.55 -25.69 3.54
N MET A 147 -0.40 -25.06 3.81
CA MET A 147 0.58 -24.74 2.79
C MET A 147 1.27 -25.98 2.21
N ALA A 148 1.33 -27.07 2.97
CA ALA A 148 1.83 -28.35 2.47
C ALA A 148 0.97 -28.92 1.33
N LEU A 149 -0.32 -28.58 1.24
CA LEU A 149 -1.21 -28.99 0.15
C LEU A 149 -0.76 -28.42 -1.21
N PHE A 150 -0.02 -27.30 -1.20
CA PHE A 150 0.59 -26.69 -2.38
C PHE A 150 2.05 -27.15 -2.60
N GLY A 151 2.55 -28.11 -1.83
CA GLY A 151 3.95 -28.54 -1.86
C GLY A 151 4.93 -27.51 -1.26
N TRP A 152 4.42 -26.55 -0.49
CA TRP A 152 5.25 -25.53 0.17
C TRP A 152 5.61 -25.99 1.58
N LYS A 153 6.83 -26.48 1.73
CA LYS A 153 7.32 -27.10 2.95
C LYS A 153 7.94 -26.06 3.90
N PHE A 154 7.11 -25.22 4.49
CA PHE A 154 7.58 -24.13 5.36
C PHE A 154 8.34 -24.61 6.60
N GLU A 155 8.04 -25.80 7.12
CA GLU A 155 8.81 -26.39 8.21
C GLU A 155 10.27 -26.66 7.83
N GLU A 156 10.53 -27.15 6.61
CA GLU A 156 11.89 -27.36 6.11
C GLU A 156 12.61 -26.02 5.89
N LEU A 157 11.90 -25.02 5.37
CA LEU A 157 12.44 -23.67 5.17
C LEU A 157 12.82 -22.99 6.49
N GLU A 158 12.02 -23.18 7.54
CA GLU A 158 12.30 -22.66 8.87
C GLU A 158 13.50 -23.35 9.51
N LYS A 159 13.58 -24.70 9.44
CA LYS A 159 14.77 -25.45 9.89
C LYS A 159 16.04 -24.99 9.17
N GLY A 160 15.91 -24.61 7.89
CA GLY A 160 16.99 -24.04 7.08
C GLY A 160 17.29 -22.57 7.34
N LYS A 161 16.63 -21.90 8.31
CA LYS A 161 16.76 -20.48 8.64
C LYS A 161 16.47 -19.53 7.46
N LYS A 162 15.68 -20.00 6.50
CA LYS A 162 15.23 -19.20 5.34
C LYS A 162 13.83 -18.59 5.53
N PHE A 163 13.12 -19.09 6.53
CA PHE A 163 11.77 -18.66 6.86
C PHE A 163 11.62 -18.54 8.38
N ALA A 164 10.80 -17.57 8.82
CA ALA A 164 10.36 -17.45 10.21
C ALA A 164 8.84 -17.32 10.28
N PHE A 165 8.22 -18.13 11.14
CA PHE A 165 6.82 -17.97 11.50
C PHE A 165 6.69 -17.26 12.84
N ILE A 166 6.03 -16.11 12.85
CA ILE A 166 5.81 -15.27 14.03
C ILE A 166 4.35 -15.42 14.44
N ASN A 167 4.09 -16.14 15.54
CA ASN A 167 2.75 -16.27 16.05
C ASN A 167 2.40 -15.06 16.94
N ALA A 168 1.64 -14.12 16.39
CA ALA A 168 1.16 -12.94 17.08
C ALA A 168 -0.31 -13.07 17.57
N SER A 169 -0.97 -14.21 17.35
CA SER A 169 -2.34 -14.45 17.81
C SER A 169 -2.55 -14.31 19.33
N PRO A 170 -1.59 -14.64 20.21
CA PRO A 170 -1.72 -14.42 21.64
C PRO A 170 -1.89 -12.95 22.03
N LEU A 171 -1.39 -12.01 21.23
CA LEU A 171 -1.52 -10.58 21.52
C LEU A 171 -2.98 -10.11 21.54
N ARG A 172 -3.89 -10.81 20.88
CA ARG A 172 -5.33 -10.53 20.89
C ARG A 172 -5.98 -10.80 22.27
N HIS A 173 -5.40 -11.70 23.04
CA HIS A 173 -5.97 -12.20 24.28
C HIS A 173 -5.29 -11.61 25.52
N MET A 174 -4.47 -10.58 25.37
CA MET A 174 -3.85 -9.93 26.51
C MET A 174 -4.92 -9.31 27.42
N PRO A 175 -4.81 -9.50 28.75
CA PRO A 175 -5.74 -8.88 29.69
C PRO A 175 -5.68 -7.35 29.55
N GLY A 176 -6.79 -6.68 29.87
CA GLY A 176 -6.94 -5.24 29.80
C GLY A 176 -5.78 -4.42 30.40
N GLU A 177 -5.95 -3.54 31.30
CA GLU A 177 -4.86 -2.76 31.89
C GLU A 177 -3.91 -3.62 32.73
N VAL A 178 -2.62 -3.59 32.37
CA VAL A 178 -1.55 -4.10 33.26
C VAL A 178 -1.01 -2.91 34.06
N LYS A 179 -1.24 -2.92 35.37
CA LYS A 179 -0.68 -1.91 36.27
C LYS A 179 0.75 -2.28 36.62
N ILE A 180 1.72 -1.51 36.19
CA ILE A 180 3.12 -1.60 36.62
C ILE A 180 3.40 -0.38 37.49
N GLY A 181 3.38 -0.55 38.82
CA GLY A 181 3.51 0.53 39.80
C GLY A 181 2.34 1.52 39.73
N ARG A 182 2.62 2.81 39.54
CA ARG A 182 1.61 3.89 39.42
C ARG A 182 1.14 4.15 37.95
N GLN A 183 1.72 3.49 36.98
CA GLN A 183 1.36 3.64 35.55
C GLN A 183 0.49 2.48 35.10
N ALA A 184 -0.68 2.79 34.54
CA ALA A 184 -1.47 1.85 33.78
C ALA A 184 -0.95 1.81 32.36
N ILE A 185 -0.41 0.68 31.93
CA ILE A 185 -0.07 0.46 30.52
C ILE A 185 -1.31 -0.15 29.88
N GLY A 186 -1.89 0.57 28.94
CA GLY A 186 -3.08 0.12 28.24
C GLY A 186 -2.80 -1.13 27.42
N ARG A 187 -3.79 -2.02 27.34
CA ARG A 187 -3.76 -3.26 26.54
C ARG A 187 -3.31 -3.04 25.09
N LYS A 188 -3.68 -1.89 24.53
CA LYS A 188 -3.47 -1.56 23.11
C LYS A 188 -2.00 -1.26 22.79
N ASP A 189 -1.39 -0.40 23.58
CA ASP A 189 -0.01 0.04 23.37
C ASP A 189 0.98 -1.11 23.52
N PHE A 190 0.71 -2.00 24.47
CA PHE A 190 1.54 -3.18 24.68
C PHE A 190 1.46 -4.15 23.50
N SER A 191 0.30 -4.33 22.88
CA SER A 191 0.12 -5.29 21.79
C SER A 191 0.82 -4.84 20.50
N ILE A 192 0.72 -3.56 20.12
CA ILE A 192 1.38 -3.06 18.90
C ILE A 192 2.90 -3.00 19.03
N LEU A 193 3.41 -2.53 20.16
CA LEU A 193 4.85 -2.48 20.43
C LEU A 193 5.47 -3.88 20.44
N SER A 194 4.83 -4.86 21.09
CA SER A 194 5.29 -6.23 21.12
C SER A 194 5.27 -6.89 19.74
N LEU A 195 4.27 -6.57 18.92
CA LEU A 195 4.19 -7.03 17.55
C LEU A 195 5.36 -6.47 16.71
N ILE A 196 5.59 -5.16 16.78
CA ILE A 196 6.66 -4.47 16.04
C ILE A 196 8.03 -5.03 16.45
N GLU A 197 8.29 -5.20 17.75
CA GLU A 197 9.54 -5.77 18.23
C GLU A 197 9.73 -7.22 17.79
N GLY A 198 8.68 -8.03 17.83
CA GLY A 198 8.71 -9.40 17.32
C GLY A 198 9.02 -9.46 15.83
N ILE A 199 8.40 -8.59 15.01
CA ILE A 199 8.70 -8.49 13.58
C ILE A 199 10.16 -8.12 13.36
N LYS A 200 10.63 -7.06 14.01
CA LYS A 200 12.01 -6.58 13.89
C LYS A 200 13.02 -7.69 14.23
N THR A 201 12.88 -8.30 15.41
CA THR A 201 13.80 -9.34 15.88
C THR A 201 13.90 -10.51 14.91
N HIS A 202 12.77 -11.02 14.43
CA HIS A 202 12.77 -12.18 13.55
C HIS A 202 13.23 -11.85 12.13
N THR A 203 12.90 -10.65 11.61
CA THR A 203 13.36 -10.23 10.30
C THR A 203 14.87 -10.00 10.27
N GLU A 204 15.44 -9.43 11.32
CA GLU A 204 16.89 -9.27 11.47
C GLU A 204 17.60 -10.62 11.61
N LEU A 205 17.06 -11.53 12.44
CA LEU A 205 17.66 -12.85 12.71
C LEU A 205 17.90 -13.67 11.44
N ILE A 206 16.96 -13.65 10.50
CA ILE A 206 17.06 -14.42 9.25
C ILE A 206 17.41 -13.53 8.05
N ASN A 207 17.69 -12.24 8.22
CA ASN A 207 17.87 -11.27 7.15
C ASN A 207 16.73 -11.34 6.11
N ALA A 208 15.48 -11.29 6.60
CA ALA A 208 14.30 -11.39 5.74
C ALA A 208 14.23 -10.23 4.75
N LYS A 209 13.94 -10.54 3.49
CA LYS A 209 13.70 -9.57 2.42
C LYS A 209 12.23 -9.47 2.04
N ARG A 210 11.42 -10.43 2.53
CA ARG A 210 9.97 -10.47 2.34
C ARG A 210 9.29 -10.69 3.67
N VAL A 211 8.26 -9.90 3.97
CA VAL A 211 7.49 -10.00 5.21
C VAL A 211 6.00 -10.04 4.86
N VAL A 212 5.26 -10.89 5.54
CA VAL A 212 3.80 -10.96 5.45
C VAL A 212 3.20 -10.74 6.82
N VAL A 213 2.11 -9.95 6.90
CA VAL A 213 1.27 -9.79 8.10
C VAL A 213 -0.16 -10.16 7.74
N ASP A 214 -0.67 -11.25 8.30
CA ASP A 214 -1.97 -11.84 7.92
C ASP A 214 -2.81 -12.23 9.14
N PRO A 215 -4.04 -11.70 9.28
CA PRO A 215 -4.58 -10.48 8.69
C PRO A 215 -4.43 -9.26 9.61
N VAL A 216 -4.16 -8.07 9.09
CA VAL A 216 -4.08 -6.85 9.89
C VAL A 216 -5.45 -6.45 10.51
N THR A 217 -6.53 -6.96 9.95
CA THR A 217 -7.90 -6.77 10.46
C THR A 217 -8.02 -7.14 11.93
N SER A 218 -7.36 -8.22 12.37
CA SER A 218 -7.38 -8.67 13.76
C SER A 218 -6.71 -7.69 14.73
N LEU A 219 -5.71 -6.95 14.26
CA LEU A 219 -5.11 -5.86 15.01
C LEU A 219 -6.05 -4.65 15.07
N ILE A 220 -6.65 -4.29 13.94
CA ILE A 220 -7.53 -3.11 13.81
C ILE A 220 -8.72 -3.18 14.77
N PHE A 221 -9.30 -4.37 14.97
CA PHE A 221 -10.43 -4.56 15.88
C PHE A 221 -10.11 -4.27 17.36
N GLN A 222 -8.83 -4.22 17.74
CA GLN A 222 -8.43 -3.87 19.09
C GLN A 222 -8.52 -2.37 19.36
N TYR A 223 -8.64 -1.56 18.32
CA TYR A 223 -8.69 -0.10 18.38
C TYR A 223 -10.07 0.40 17.91
N PRO A 224 -11.05 0.59 18.81
CA PRO A 224 -12.37 1.06 18.44
C PRO A 224 -12.35 2.50 17.89
N GLU A 225 -11.49 3.35 18.46
CA GLU A 225 -11.37 4.74 18.06
C GLU A 225 -10.57 4.89 16.75
N MET A 226 -11.11 5.68 15.81
CA MET A 226 -10.51 5.88 14.49
C MET A 226 -9.09 6.45 14.57
N THR A 227 -8.84 7.38 15.49
CA THR A 227 -7.54 8.02 15.67
C THR A 227 -6.48 7.04 16.18
N GLU A 228 -6.83 6.22 17.16
CA GLU A 228 -5.94 5.18 17.68
C GLU A 228 -5.63 4.14 16.62
N ARG A 229 -6.65 3.71 15.88
CA ARG A 229 -6.50 2.78 14.75
C ARG A 229 -5.54 3.31 13.70
N ARG A 230 -5.70 4.61 13.35
CA ARG A 230 -4.80 5.26 12.40
C ARG A 230 -3.35 5.26 12.88
N THR A 231 -3.14 5.60 14.15
CA THR A 231 -1.81 5.61 14.76
C THR A 231 -1.20 4.21 14.75
N ALA A 232 -1.93 3.21 15.22
CA ALA A 232 -1.45 1.83 15.24
C ALA A 232 -1.06 1.28 13.86
N ILE A 233 -1.85 1.59 12.82
CA ILE A 233 -1.53 1.17 11.44
C ILE A 233 -0.31 1.93 10.93
N LEU A 234 -0.21 3.25 11.18
CA LEU A 234 0.95 4.03 10.80
C LEU A 234 2.23 3.49 11.43
N ASP A 235 2.21 3.22 12.73
CA ASP A 235 3.34 2.67 13.46
C ASP A 235 3.77 1.31 12.89
N LEU A 236 2.80 0.45 12.56
CA LEU A 236 3.08 -0.84 11.91
C LEU A 236 3.68 -0.66 10.52
N VAL A 237 3.11 0.20 9.68
CA VAL A 237 3.63 0.46 8.32
C VAL A 237 5.05 1.03 8.39
N ASP A 238 5.30 2.00 9.28
CA ASP A 238 6.62 2.58 9.47
C ASP A 238 7.64 1.55 9.97
N ALA A 239 7.23 0.67 10.87
CA ALA A 239 8.08 -0.41 11.35
C ALA A 239 8.42 -1.39 10.23
N LEU A 240 7.44 -1.78 9.41
CA LEU A 240 7.66 -2.65 8.25
C LEU A 240 8.60 -2.01 7.22
N VAL A 241 8.42 -0.72 6.92
CA VAL A 241 9.33 0.02 6.01
C VAL A 241 10.77 0.02 6.55
N LYS A 242 10.95 0.23 7.85
CA LYS A 242 12.28 0.24 8.50
C LYS A 242 13.01 -1.10 8.43
N THR A 243 12.31 -2.21 8.20
CA THR A 243 12.97 -3.51 7.97
C THR A 243 13.73 -3.55 6.64
N GLY A 244 13.40 -2.68 5.69
CA GLY A 244 13.91 -2.70 4.31
C GLY A 244 13.36 -3.86 3.45
N ALA A 245 12.52 -4.72 4.01
CA ALA A 245 11.87 -5.81 3.30
C ALA A 245 10.67 -5.31 2.48
N THR A 246 10.32 -6.03 1.41
CA THR A 246 9.04 -5.84 0.72
C THR A 246 7.96 -6.57 1.49
N CYS A 247 6.94 -5.83 1.92
CA CYS A 247 5.95 -6.32 2.87
C CYS A 247 4.56 -6.43 2.25
N LEU A 248 3.87 -7.55 2.51
CA LEU A 248 2.46 -7.71 2.20
C LEU A 248 1.66 -7.73 3.50
N MET A 249 0.63 -6.91 3.60
CA MET A 249 -0.38 -6.99 4.66
C MET A 249 -1.69 -7.45 4.05
N THR A 250 -2.44 -8.30 4.75
CA THR A 250 -3.78 -8.67 4.30
C THR A 250 -4.85 -8.04 5.16
N THR A 251 -5.96 -7.68 4.53
CA THR A 251 -7.16 -7.20 5.21
C THR A 251 -8.42 -7.79 4.60
N GLU A 252 -9.48 -7.83 5.38
CA GLU A 252 -10.75 -8.32 4.90
C GLU A 252 -11.53 -7.24 4.16
N LEU A 253 -12.14 -7.63 3.05
CA LEU A 253 -13.06 -6.77 2.31
C LEU A 253 -14.33 -6.57 3.13
N ARG A 254 -14.66 -5.36 3.49
CA ARG A 254 -15.91 -5.01 4.16
C ARG A 254 -16.95 -4.60 3.11
N ALA A 255 -17.98 -5.40 2.95
CA ALA A 255 -19.15 -5.03 2.16
C ALA A 255 -20.06 -4.11 3.01
N MET A 256 -20.50 -2.99 2.46
CA MET A 256 -21.47 -2.10 3.12
C MET A 256 -22.94 -2.39 2.73
N GLY A 257 -23.22 -3.52 2.09
CA GLY A 257 -24.56 -3.92 1.67
C GLY A 257 -24.65 -4.27 0.17
N PRO A 258 -25.77 -4.81 -0.30
CA PRO A 258 -25.90 -5.36 -1.66
C PRO A 258 -25.87 -4.31 -2.79
N THR A 259 -25.97 -3.03 -2.46
CA THR A 259 -26.08 -1.93 -3.45
C THR A 259 -25.02 -0.84 -3.24
N VAL A 260 -24.07 -1.02 -2.32
CA VAL A 260 -23.11 0.02 -1.96
C VAL A 260 -21.74 -0.34 -2.50
N GLU A 261 -21.12 0.61 -3.18
CA GLU A 261 -19.71 0.53 -3.55
C GLU A 261 -18.82 0.18 -2.34
N ARG A 262 -17.74 -0.55 -2.60
CA ARG A 262 -16.76 -0.94 -1.57
C ARG A 262 -16.30 0.26 -0.76
N ALA A 263 -16.46 0.21 0.56
CA ALA A 263 -15.88 1.22 1.43
C ALA A 263 -14.35 1.12 1.42
N ILE A 264 -13.69 2.21 1.03
CA ILE A 264 -12.23 2.31 1.14
C ILE A 264 -11.88 2.39 2.62
N GLN A 265 -10.96 1.54 3.05
CA GLN A 265 -10.55 1.43 4.43
C GLN A 265 -9.32 2.30 4.71
N LEU A 266 -9.12 2.64 5.98
CA LEU A 266 -8.02 3.50 6.42
C LEU A 266 -6.64 2.95 6.02
N GLU A 267 -6.42 1.66 6.15
CA GLU A 267 -5.18 0.97 5.80
C GLU A 267 -4.81 1.09 4.33
N GLU A 268 -5.81 1.26 3.44
CA GLU A 268 -5.59 1.45 2.00
C GLU A 268 -4.96 2.80 1.67
N TYR A 269 -5.33 3.83 2.44
CA TYR A 269 -4.69 5.15 2.30
C TYR A 269 -3.23 5.13 2.73
N LEU A 270 -2.90 4.34 3.74
CA LEU A 270 -1.58 4.29 4.36
C LEU A 270 -0.61 3.39 3.61
N ALA A 271 -1.09 2.31 2.99
CA ALA A 271 -0.27 1.41 2.19
C ALA A 271 0.31 2.08 0.94
N HIS A 272 1.45 1.59 0.45
CA HIS A 272 2.09 2.07 -0.77
C HIS A 272 1.47 1.48 -2.04
N GLY A 273 0.89 0.30 -1.94
CA GLY A 273 0.11 -0.36 -2.98
C GLY A 273 -1.13 -1.03 -2.41
N VAL A 274 -2.14 -1.21 -3.23
CA VAL A 274 -3.39 -1.92 -2.90
C VAL A 274 -3.72 -2.86 -4.04
N VAL A 275 -3.85 -4.14 -3.70
CA VAL A 275 -4.28 -5.20 -4.61
C VAL A 275 -5.55 -5.82 -4.04
N ILE A 276 -6.59 -5.93 -4.84
CA ILE A 276 -7.88 -6.45 -4.45
C ILE A 276 -8.09 -7.82 -5.05
N LEU A 277 -8.48 -8.78 -4.21
CA LEU A 277 -8.96 -10.09 -4.60
C LEU A 277 -10.47 -10.18 -4.35
N SER A 278 -11.23 -10.45 -5.38
CA SER A 278 -12.69 -10.54 -5.27
C SER A 278 -13.26 -11.69 -6.11
N ASN A 279 -14.53 -12.00 -5.86
CA ASN A 279 -15.30 -12.92 -6.66
C ASN A 279 -16.31 -12.08 -7.47
N ALA A 280 -16.14 -12.03 -8.78
CA ALA A 280 -17.03 -11.34 -9.68
C ALA A 280 -18.06 -12.33 -10.27
N LYS A 281 -19.32 -11.95 -10.27
CA LYS A 281 -20.37 -12.70 -10.95
C LYS A 281 -20.40 -12.30 -12.42
N VAL A 282 -20.23 -13.26 -13.31
CA VAL A 282 -20.30 -13.05 -14.76
C VAL A 282 -21.37 -14.02 -15.28
N GLY A 283 -22.54 -13.49 -15.63
CA GLY A 283 -23.68 -14.29 -15.99
C GLY A 283 -24.12 -15.22 -14.84
N LYS A 284 -23.98 -16.55 -15.03
CA LYS A 284 -24.34 -17.58 -14.01
C LYS A 284 -23.14 -18.10 -13.21
N THR A 285 -21.93 -17.67 -13.53
CA THR A 285 -20.71 -18.18 -12.93
C THR A 285 -20.02 -17.13 -12.05
N TYR A 286 -19.26 -17.60 -11.05
CA TYR A 286 -18.40 -16.75 -10.25
C TYR A 286 -16.96 -16.95 -10.71
N ASN A 287 -16.28 -15.85 -11.00
CA ASN A 287 -14.88 -15.84 -11.37
C ASN A 287 -14.08 -15.09 -10.30
N ARG A 288 -12.90 -15.59 -9.98
CA ARG A 288 -11.97 -14.86 -9.13
C ARG A 288 -11.27 -13.80 -9.95
N VAL A 289 -11.23 -12.56 -9.44
CA VAL A 289 -10.59 -11.43 -10.11
C VAL A 289 -9.61 -10.73 -9.17
N LEU A 290 -8.47 -10.35 -9.73
CA LEU A 290 -7.44 -9.54 -9.10
C LEU A 290 -7.41 -8.18 -9.78
N GLN A 291 -7.39 -7.11 -8.99
CA GLN A 291 -7.28 -5.74 -9.48
C GLN A 291 -6.18 -5.01 -8.70
N VAL A 292 -5.30 -4.33 -9.42
CA VAL A 292 -4.32 -3.42 -8.80
C VAL A 292 -4.96 -2.03 -8.76
N GLU A 293 -5.41 -1.60 -7.59
CA GLU A 293 -6.10 -0.32 -7.43
C GLU A 293 -5.12 0.84 -7.20
N LYS A 294 -4.00 0.54 -6.56
CA LYS A 294 -2.96 1.52 -6.25
C LYS A 294 -1.59 0.84 -6.26
N MET A 295 -0.61 1.46 -6.88
CA MET A 295 0.79 1.07 -6.73
C MET A 295 1.68 2.28 -6.95
N ARG A 296 2.30 2.79 -5.88
CA ARG A 296 3.24 3.89 -5.99
C ARG A 296 4.44 3.48 -6.86
N GLU A 297 5.00 4.40 -7.59
CA GLU A 297 6.18 4.16 -8.44
C GLU A 297 5.96 3.12 -9.55
N THR A 298 4.68 2.83 -9.89
CA THR A 298 4.34 1.84 -10.90
C THR A 298 3.19 2.35 -11.75
N PRO A 299 3.33 2.41 -13.08
CA PRO A 299 2.19 2.55 -13.95
C PRO A 299 1.34 1.28 -13.85
N ILE A 300 0.08 1.44 -13.51
CA ILE A 300 -0.86 0.32 -13.35
C ILE A 300 -1.99 0.42 -14.35
N ASP A 301 -2.42 -0.74 -14.84
CA ASP A 301 -3.72 -0.92 -15.47
C ASP A 301 -4.70 -1.38 -14.38
N MET A 302 -5.71 -0.54 -14.08
CA MET A 302 -6.70 -0.81 -13.06
C MET A 302 -7.76 -1.84 -13.48
N GLN A 303 -7.61 -2.47 -14.65
CA GLN A 303 -8.58 -3.45 -15.13
C GLN A 303 -8.54 -4.72 -14.28
N PRO A 304 -9.68 -5.26 -13.86
CA PRO A 304 -9.74 -6.53 -13.16
C PRO A 304 -9.28 -7.67 -14.08
N ARG A 305 -8.40 -8.51 -13.58
CA ARG A 305 -7.82 -9.66 -14.28
C ARG A 305 -8.27 -10.97 -13.63
N PRO A 306 -8.70 -11.97 -14.40
CA PRO A 306 -9.05 -13.25 -13.83
C PRO A 306 -7.83 -13.95 -13.24
N TYR A 307 -8.05 -14.74 -12.19
CA TYR A 307 -7.04 -15.64 -11.66
C TYR A 307 -7.66 -16.96 -11.22
N LYS A 308 -6.84 -18.00 -11.15
CA LYS A 308 -7.23 -19.30 -10.61
C LYS A 308 -6.35 -19.68 -9.43
N ILE A 309 -6.89 -20.53 -8.57
CA ILE A 309 -6.17 -21.22 -7.50
C ILE A 309 -6.14 -22.70 -7.88
N SER A 310 -4.96 -23.27 -7.95
CA SER A 310 -4.72 -24.69 -8.27
C SER A 310 -3.79 -25.31 -7.22
N GLY A 311 -3.45 -26.58 -7.36
CA GLY A 311 -2.45 -27.23 -6.49
C GLY A 311 -1.05 -26.59 -6.56
N ASN A 312 -0.79 -25.76 -7.55
CA ASN A 312 0.48 -25.00 -7.68
C ASN A 312 0.40 -23.56 -7.13
N GLY A 313 -0.71 -23.19 -6.54
CA GLY A 313 -0.97 -21.83 -6.04
C GLY A 313 -1.83 -20.99 -7.00
N ILE A 314 -1.60 -19.69 -6.99
CA ILE A 314 -2.31 -18.71 -7.80
C ILE A 314 -1.58 -18.49 -9.12
N GLU A 315 -2.38 -18.39 -10.18
CA GLU A 315 -1.98 -17.95 -11.52
C GLU A 315 -2.95 -16.86 -11.99
N VAL A 316 -2.42 -15.72 -12.42
CA VAL A 316 -3.18 -14.57 -12.94
C VAL A 316 -3.11 -14.58 -14.46
N PHE A 317 -4.19 -14.20 -15.13
CA PHE A 317 -4.27 -14.11 -16.59
C PHE A 317 -4.21 -12.64 -17.03
N PRO A 318 -3.03 -12.07 -17.25
CA PRO A 318 -2.83 -10.63 -17.40
C PRO A 318 -3.42 -10.05 -18.69
N LYS A 319 -3.65 -10.88 -19.71
CA LYS A 319 -4.20 -10.47 -21.00
C LYS A 319 -5.72 -10.66 -21.11
N GLU A 320 -6.32 -11.34 -20.15
CA GLU A 320 -7.76 -11.57 -20.11
C GLU A 320 -8.42 -10.43 -19.32
N THR A 321 -9.57 -9.98 -19.79
CA THR A 321 -10.40 -8.96 -19.13
C THR A 321 -11.74 -9.57 -18.77
N ILE A 322 -12.26 -9.30 -17.60
CA ILE A 322 -13.61 -9.67 -17.20
C ILE A 322 -14.43 -8.39 -17.14
N PHE A 323 -15.52 -8.33 -17.91
CA PHE A 323 -16.52 -7.31 -17.75
C PHE A 323 -17.45 -7.76 -16.61
N VAL A 324 -17.46 -6.97 -15.56
CA VAL A 324 -18.36 -7.17 -14.40
C VAL A 324 -19.61 -6.37 -14.70
N ASP A 325 -20.76 -7.05 -14.71
CA ASP A 325 -22.08 -6.42 -14.92
C ASP A 325 -22.49 -5.56 -13.72
#